data_b44a5905d395a78fe370533312144121
#
_entry.id   b44a5905d395a78fe370533312144121
#
_cell.length_a   1.000
_cell.length_b   1.000
_cell.length_c   1.000
_cell.angle_alpha   90.00
_cell.angle_beta   90.00
_cell.angle_gamma   90.00
#
_symmetry.space_group_name_H-M   'P 1'
#
loop_
_entity.id
_entity.type
_entity.pdbx_description
1 polymer ?
#
loop_
_entity_poly.entity_id
_entity_poly.type
_entity_poly.pdbx_seq_one_letter_code
_entity_poly.pdbx_strand_id
1 'polypeptide(L)'
;QRIMLARAICQEPQIIVLDEPTAYLDIRHKIELLDILREMAQKKNITVIMSLHEIDLAMKISDYLLCVKGDTIEAFGPPDVILENHTIEHLYELHNGSYNLLFGSVELTKPEGTPRVFVVAGGGYGISCYRALQKQEIPFATGILFENDVDCQVAKELSNHVVVAPAFETMTDVQFEEAANLLLHCEAVIDAGTPVGTFNQLNFKLLRLAEDHKIPVYHSKCAQEGLVWKP
;
A
#
# COMPACT_ATOMS: atom_id res chain seq x y z
N GLN A 1 20.15 11.08 22.73
CA GLN A 1 18.98 11.84 22.27
C GLN A 1 18.02 12.16 23.41
N ARG A 2 17.48 11.20 24.19
CA ARG A 2 16.54 11.44 25.30
C ARG A 2 17.06 12.43 26.37
N ILE A 3 18.34 12.32 26.74
CA ILE A 3 18.98 13.23 27.69
C ILE A 3 19.05 14.67 27.12
N MET A 4 19.36 14.81 25.83
CA MET A 4 19.41 16.10 25.16
C MET A 4 18.03 16.75 25.09
N LEU A 5 17.00 15.95 24.75
CA LEU A 5 15.61 16.40 24.78
C LEU A 5 15.18 16.82 26.20
N ALA A 6 15.46 16.00 27.20
CA ALA A 6 15.15 16.34 28.60
C ALA A 6 15.81 17.66 29.01
N ARG A 7 17.04 17.90 28.63
CA ARG A 7 17.75 19.15 28.89
C ARG A 7 17.11 20.35 28.16
N ALA A 8 16.67 20.17 26.92
CA ALA A 8 15.94 21.20 26.16
C ALA A 8 14.59 21.54 26.84
N ILE A 9 13.86 20.53 27.28
CA ILE A 9 12.58 20.70 27.97
C ILE A 9 12.71 21.46 29.29
N CYS A 10 13.77 21.20 30.06
CA CYS A 10 14.02 21.90 31.33
C CYS A 10 14.26 23.40 31.17
N GLN A 11 14.50 23.90 29.96
CA GLN A 11 14.65 25.34 29.67
C GLN A 11 13.31 26.03 29.42
N GLU A 12 12.19 25.29 29.47
CA GLU A 12 10.85 25.80 29.19
C GLU A 12 10.75 26.61 27.89
N PRO A 13 11.22 26.04 26.74
CA PRO A 13 11.28 26.77 25.47
C PRO A 13 9.86 26.94 24.89
N GLN A 14 9.69 27.99 24.09
CA GLN A 14 8.48 28.15 23.26
C GLN A 14 8.55 27.34 21.97
N ILE A 15 9.77 27.12 21.45
CA ILE A 15 10.03 26.38 20.20
C ILE A 15 11.13 25.36 20.48
N ILE A 16 10.92 24.14 20.01
CA ILE A 16 11.94 23.07 19.98
C ILE A 16 12.18 22.70 18.53
N VAL A 17 13.45 22.71 18.13
CA VAL A 17 13.89 22.25 16.79
C VAL A 17 14.69 20.98 16.97
N LEU A 18 14.34 19.92 16.25
CA LEU A 18 14.97 18.60 16.32
C LEU A 18 15.35 18.15 14.92
N ASP A 19 16.57 17.73 14.78
CA ASP A 19 17.05 17.14 13.54
C ASP A 19 17.10 15.62 13.70
N GLU A 20 16.32 14.92 12.85
CA GLU A 20 16.17 13.48 12.83
C GLU A 20 16.02 12.82 14.21
N PRO A 21 15.07 13.24 15.06
CA PRO A 21 14.99 12.77 16.44
C PRO A 21 14.66 11.27 16.57
N THR A 22 14.14 10.66 15.50
CA THR A 22 13.80 9.22 15.45
C THR A 22 14.91 8.35 14.89
N ALA A 23 15.99 8.94 14.36
CA ALA A 23 17.10 8.19 13.81
C ALA A 23 17.72 7.23 14.84
N TYR A 24 18.05 6.01 14.38
CA TYR A 24 18.66 4.94 15.21
C TYR A 24 17.82 4.46 16.41
N LEU A 25 16.56 4.85 16.52
CA LEU A 25 15.64 4.32 17.52
C LEU A 25 14.90 3.10 16.96
N ASP A 26 14.67 2.10 17.80
CA ASP A 26 13.70 1.06 17.49
C ASP A 26 12.25 1.63 17.52
N ILE A 27 11.31 0.89 16.97
CA ILE A 27 9.93 1.35 16.81
C ILE A 27 9.28 1.75 18.14
N ARG A 28 9.56 1.05 19.21
CA ARG A 28 9.01 1.36 20.53
C ARG A 28 9.49 2.72 21.01
N HIS A 29 10.80 2.95 20.93
CA HIS A 29 11.39 4.21 21.37
C HIS A 29 11.05 5.39 20.46
N LYS A 30 10.81 5.15 19.15
CA LYS A 30 10.26 6.16 18.23
C LYS A 30 8.89 6.62 18.69
N ILE A 31 7.99 5.68 18.95
CA ILE A 31 6.62 6.00 19.39
C ILE A 31 6.66 6.76 20.73
N GLU A 32 7.41 6.26 21.71
CA GLU A 32 7.52 6.93 23.00
C GLU A 32 8.04 8.37 22.89
N LEU A 33 9.02 8.62 22.01
CA LEU A 33 9.56 9.96 21.77
C LEU A 33 8.52 10.87 21.12
N LEU A 34 7.84 10.39 20.09
CA LEU A 34 6.82 11.14 19.37
C LEU A 34 5.62 11.49 20.27
N ASP A 35 5.22 10.57 21.15
CA ASP A 35 4.16 10.82 22.14
C ASP A 35 4.56 11.93 23.11
N ILE A 36 5.80 11.94 23.60
CA ILE A 36 6.32 13.01 24.46
C ILE A 36 6.26 14.36 23.73
N LEU A 37 6.73 14.42 22.48
CA LEU A 37 6.73 15.64 21.69
C LEU A 37 5.31 16.15 21.42
N ARG A 38 4.37 15.25 21.12
CA ARG A 38 2.97 15.56 20.93
C ARG A 38 2.32 16.11 22.21
N GLU A 39 2.60 15.49 23.36
CA GLU A 39 2.13 15.98 24.64
C GLU A 39 2.64 17.39 24.96
N MET A 40 3.90 17.66 24.64
CA MET A 40 4.49 18.99 24.79
C MET A 40 3.81 20.04 23.91
N ALA A 41 3.55 19.71 22.66
CA ALA A 41 2.85 20.61 21.74
C ALA A 41 1.42 20.89 22.23
N GLN A 42 0.67 19.86 22.60
CA GLN A 42 -0.75 19.99 22.95
C GLN A 42 -0.99 20.55 24.37
N LYS A 43 -0.21 20.11 25.38
CA LYS A 43 -0.46 20.48 26.77
C LYS A 43 0.35 21.68 27.24
N LYS A 44 1.54 21.90 26.65
CA LYS A 44 2.43 22.99 27.06
C LYS A 44 2.51 24.12 26.03
N ASN A 45 1.76 24.00 24.93
CA ASN A 45 1.73 24.98 23.83
C ASN A 45 3.12 25.31 23.28
N ILE A 46 3.99 24.30 23.17
CA ILE A 46 5.34 24.39 22.63
C ILE A 46 5.26 24.07 21.14
N THR A 47 5.83 24.91 20.30
CA THR A 47 5.99 24.60 18.87
C THR A 47 7.13 23.63 18.69
N VAL A 48 6.85 22.46 18.08
CA VAL A 48 7.85 21.43 17.76
C VAL A 48 8.09 21.44 16.24
N ILE A 49 9.32 21.68 15.85
CA ILE A 49 9.77 21.56 14.46
C ILE A 49 10.77 20.41 14.40
N MET A 50 10.56 19.44 13.52
CA MET A 50 11.47 18.30 13.41
C MET A 50 11.59 17.82 11.97
N SER A 51 12.79 17.37 11.60
CA SER A 51 13.00 16.62 10.37
C SER A 51 12.70 15.14 10.59
N LEU A 52 12.01 14.52 9.65
CA LEU A 52 11.68 13.09 9.66
C LEU A 52 11.90 12.51 8.26
N HIS A 53 12.45 11.31 8.20
CA HIS A 53 12.56 10.54 6.95
C HIS A 53 11.39 9.57 6.73
N GLU A 54 10.73 9.17 7.83
CA GLU A 54 9.59 8.29 7.77
C GLU A 54 8.30 9.06 7.48
N ILE A 55 7.87 9.02 6.23
CA ILE A 55 6.70 9.76 5.75
C ILE A 55 5.45 9.39 6.56
N ASP A 56 5.25 8.10 6.82
CA ASP A 56 4.08 7.60 7.54
C ASP A 56 4.02 8.12 8.98
N LEU A 57 5.17 8.28 9.64
CA LEU A 57 5.26 8.90 10.96
C LEU A 57 5.02 10.40 10.90
N ALA A 58 5.66 11.08 9.92
CA ALA A 58 5.48 12.52 9.74
C ALA A 58 4.00 12.86 9.55
N MET A 59 3.29 12.10 8.72
CA MET A 59 1.86 12.29 8.47
C MET A 59 0.98 12.07 9.70
N LYS A 60 1.31 11.09 10.53
CA LYS A 60 0.51 10.73 11.71
C LYS A 60 0.71 11.66 12.89
N ILE A 61 1.87 12.32 12.99
CA ILE A 61 2.24 13.11 14.16
C ILE A 61 2.13 14.62 13.94
N SER A 62 2.25 15.11 12.72
CA SER A 62 2.38 16.54 12.42
C SER A 62 1.04 17.19 12.11
N ASP A 63 0.87 18.43 12.56
CA ASP A 63 -0.25 19.29 12.16
C ASP A 63 0.00 19.89 10.78
N TYR A 64 1.28 20.15 10.45
CA TYR A 64 1.72 20.67 9.15
C TYR A 64 2.98 19.95 8.69
N LEU A 65 3.09 19.73 7.40
CA LEU A 65 4.28 19.21 6.73
C LEU A 65 4.94 20.32 5.90
N LEU A 66 6.26 20.35 5.95
CA LEU A 66 7.10 21.16 5.09
C LEU A 66 7.97 20.22 4.26
N CYS A 67 7.65 20.07 2.97
CA CYS A 67 8.42 19.23 2.05
C CYS A 67 9.56 20.03 1.45
N VAL A 68 10.79 19.58 1.67
CA VAL A 68 12.01 20.26 1.19
C VAL A 68 12.72 19.36 0.19
N LYS A 69 13.09 19.92 -0.96
CA LYS A 69 13.88 19.24 -1.98
C LYS A 69 15.06 20.14 -2.38
N GLY A 70 16.27 19.69 -2.09
CA GLY A 70 17.45 20.53 -2.25
C GLY A 70 17.33 21.81 -1.43
N ASP A 71 17.38 22.95 -2.09
CA ASP A 71 17.32 24.28 -1.47
C ASP A 71 15.92 24.92 -1.56
N THR A 72 14.90 24.15 -1.99
CA THR A 72 13.55 24.69 -2.24
C THR A 72 12.50 24.02 -1.36
N ILE A 73 11.47 24.80 -1.01
CA ILE A 73 10.25 24.28 -0.39
C ILE A 73 9.30 23.90 -1.52
N GLU A 74 9.05 22.60 -1.68
CA GLU A 74 8.16 22.08 -2.72
C GLU A 74 6.69 22.15 -2.30
N ALA A 75 6.41 21.91 -1.02
CA ALA A 75 5.06 21.99 -0.49
C ALA A 75 5.05 22.32 1.00
N PHE A 76 3.97 23.00 1.43
CA PHE A 76 3.69 23.28 2.83
C PHE A 76 2.17 23.21 3.06
N GLY A 77 1.75 22.43 4.03
CA GLY A 77 0.33 22.29 4.37
C GLY A 77 0.03 21.18 5.36
N PRO A 78 -1.23 20.99 5.70
CA PRO A 78 -1.69 19.82 6.44
C PRO A 78 -1.36 18.52 5.69
N PRO A 79 -1.15 17.40 6.41
CA PRO A 79 -0.82 16.11 5.79
C PRO A 79 -1.77 15.70 4.65
N ASP A 80 -3.07 15.83 4.86
CA ASP A 80 -4.09 15.43 3.87
C ASP A 80 -3.94 16.20 2.54
N VAL A 81 -3.63 17.50 2.60
CA VAL A 81 -3.42 18.33 1.40
C VAL A 81 -2.15 17.95 0.65
N ILE A 82 -1.09 17.61 1.40
CA ILE A 82 0.18 17.18 0.80
C ILE A 82 0.02 15.85 0.07
N LEU A 83 -0.82 14.95 0.56
CA LEU A 83 -1.06 13.64 -0.01
C LEU A 83 -1.83 13.65 -1.33
N GLU A 84 -2.80 14.56 -1.48
CA GLU A 84 -3.68 14.60 -2.66
C GLU A 84 -2.94 14.90 -3.98
N ASN A 85 -1.73 15.47 -3.94
CA ASN A 85 -1.04 16.05 -5.09
C ASN A 85 0.14 15.22 -5.62
N HIS A 86 0.25 13.91 -5.34
CA HIS A 86 1.43 13.10 -5.70
C HIS A 86 2.78 13.73 -5.30
N THR A 87 2.73 14.56 -4.27
CA THR A 87 3.90 15.32 -3.80
C THR A 87 5.02 14.41 -3.32
N ILE A 88 4.67 13.24 -2.78
CA ILE A 88 5.64 12.29 -2.24
C ILE A 88 6.47 11.65 -3.35
N GLU A 89 5.82 11.19 -4.43
CA GLU A 89 6.51 10.62 -5.59
C GLU A 89 7.45 11.64 -6.22
N HIS A 90 7.00 12.89 -6.34
CA HIS A 90 7.83 13.98 -6.85
C HIS A 90 8.99 14.33 -5.92
N LEU A 91 8.74 14.38 -4.61
CA LEU A 91 9.75 14.72 -3.59
C LEU A 91 10.90 13.70 -3.59
N TYR A 92 10.57 12.40 -3.68
CA TYR A 92 11.55 11.31 -3.64
C TYR A 92 12.01 10.85 -5.03
N GLU A 93 11.56 11.49 -6.11
CA GLU A 93 11.91 11.13 -7.50
C GLU A 93 11.70 9.63 -7.76
N LEU A 94 10.57 9.10 -7.31
CA LEU A 94 10.29 7.68 -7.45
C LEU A 94 10.02 7.33 -8.92
N HIS A 95 11.05 6.85 -9.61
CA HIS A 95 10.95 6.37 -11.00
C HIS A 95 10.61 4.89 -11.09
N ASN A 96 10.95 4.12 -10.05
CA ASN A 96 10.86 2.66 -10.03
C ASN A 96 10.00 2.17 -8.85
N GLY A 97 8.76 2.64 -8.77
CA GLY A 97 7.84 2.27 -7.71
C GLY A 97 6.84 3.38 -7.41
N SER A 98 5.92 3.11 -6.52
CA SER A 98 4.92 4.05 -6.02
C SER A 98 4.90 4.05 -4.50
N TYR A 99 4.35 5.10 -3.91
CA TYR A 99 4.11 5.15 -2.48
C TYR A 99 2.62 4.92 -2.21
N ASN A 100 2.29 3.77 -1.63
CA ASN A 100 0.92 3.46 -1.27
C ASN A 100 0.53 4.19 0.01
N LEU A 101 -0.33 5.18 -0.11
CA LEU A 101 -0.77 6.04 0.98
C LEU A 101 -1.59 5.29 2.04
N LEU A 102 -2.39 4.29 1.62
CA LEU A 102 -3.23 3.52 2.54
C LEU A 102 -2.39 2.67 3.49
N PHE A 103 -1.29 2.11 2.99
CA PHE A 103 -0.41 1.24 3.77
C PHE A 103 0.81 1.96 4.32
N GLY A 104 1.07 3.21 3.88
CA GLY A 104 2.28 3.93 4.25
C GLY A 104 3.55 3.20 3.82
N SER A 105 3.51 2.50 2.68
CA SER A 105 4.60 1.65 2.20
C SER A 105 4.96 1.92 0.74
N VAL A 106 6.22 1.68 0.40
CA VAL A 106 6.67 1.68 -0.99
C VAL A 106 6.27 0.36 -1.64
N GLU A 107 5.65 0.43 -2.81
CA GLU A 107 5.45 -0.72 -3.69
C GLU A 107 6.43 -0.62 -4.88
N LEU A 108 7.02 -1.75 -5.22
CA LEU A 108 8.01 -1.83 -6.29
C LEU A 108 7.32 -1.83 -7.67
N THR A 109 8.11 -1.62 -8.73
CA THR A 109 7.63 -1.56 -10.11
C THR A 109 6.78 -2.76 -10.48
N LYS A 110 5.72 -2.50 -11.25
CA LYS A 110 4.85 -3.54 -11.82
C LYS A 110 5.66 -4.42 -12.77
N PRO A 111 5.48 -5.75 -12.73
CA PRO A 111 6.03 -6.63 -13.75
C PRO A 111 5.47 -6.27 -15.15
N GLU A 112 6.34 -6.09 -16.12
CA GLU A 112 5.93 -5.76 -17.48
C GLU A 112 5.57 -7.01 -18.30
N GLY A 113 4.72 -6.83 -19.32
CA GLY A 113 4.35 -7.87 -20.27
C GLY A 113 2.89 -8.32 -20.16
N THR A 114 2.55 -9.33 -20.94
CA THR A 114 1.21 -9.93 -20.92
C THR A 114 1.02 -10.76 -19.64
N PRO A 115 -0.16 -10.72 -19.02
CA PRO A 115 -0.44 -11.52 -17.83
C PRO A 115 -0.24 -13.01 -18.11
N ARG A 116 0.54 -13.66 -17.26
CA ARG A 116 0.76 -15.11 -17.28
C ARG A 116 -0.10 -15.84 -16.26
N VAL A 117 -0.48 -15.15 -15.21
CA VAL A 117 -1.25 -15.69 -14.10
C VAL A 117 -2.46 -14.81 -13.86
N PHE A 118 -3.62 -15.42 -13.64
CA PHE A 118 -4.82 -14.74 -13.18
C PHE A 118 -5.03 -15.02 -11.70
N VAL A 119 -5.23 -13.99 -10.88
CA VAL A 119 -5.47 -14.15 -9.43
C VAL A 119 -6.92 -13.83 -9.13
N VAL A 120 -7.65 -14.80 -8.58
CA VAL A 120 -8.99 -14.60 -8.02
C VAL A 120 -8.84 -14.29 -6.55
N ALA A 121 -9.18 -13.07 -6.15
CA ALA A 121 -8.94 -12.55 -4.80
C ALA A 121 -10.07 -11.62 -4.33
N GLY A 122 -9.87 -11.01 -3.17
CA GLY A 122 -10.73 -10.02 -2.55
C GLY A 122 -10.62 -10.07 -1.02
N GLY A 123 -10.96 -8.97 -0.34
CA GLY A 123 -10.98 -8.89 1.12
C GLY A 123 -9.60 -9.00 1.78
N GLY A 124 -8.53 -8.63 1.08
CA GLY A 124 -7.15 -8.70 1.57
C GLY A 124 -6.44 -10.04 1.36
N TYR A 125 -7.12 -11.05 0.78
CA TYR A 125 -6.55 -12.37 0.57
C TYR A 125 -5.52 -12.40 -0.57
N GLY A 126 -5.60 -11.47 -1.53
CA GLY A 126 -4.73 -11.41 -2.72
C GLY A 126 -3.38 -10.76 -2.48
N ILE A 127 -3.23 -9.88 -1.48
CA ILE A 127 -2.04 -9.05 -1.28
C ILE A 127 -0.73 -9.85 -1.27
N SER A 128 -0.71 -10.96 -0.54
CA SER A 128 0.47 -11.82 -0.45
C SER A 128 0.83 -12.48 -1.79
N CYS A 129 -0.21 -12.85 -2.58
CA CYS A 129 -0.04 -13.41 -3.91
C CYS A 129 0.53 -12.37 -4.88
N TYR A 130 -0.03 -11.16 -4.88
CA TYR A 130 0.43 -10.07 -5.74
C TYR A 130 1.91 -9.74 -5.50
N ARG A 131 2.29 -9.58 -4.23
CA ARG A 131 3.69 -9.30 -3.86
C ARG A 131 4.63 -10.46 -4.18
N ALA A 132 4.15 -11.72 -4.07
CA ALA A 132 4.94 -12.89 -4.45
C ALA A 132 5.18 -12.96 -5.96
N LEU A 133 4.17 -12.64 -6.78
CA LEU A 133 4.28 -12.57 -8.23
C LEU A 133 5.16 -11.41 -8.66
N GLN A 134 4.98 -10.22 -8.06
CA GLN A 134 5.81 -9.05 -8.31
C GLN A 134 7.29 -9.36 -7.99
N LYS A 135 7.59 -9.96 -6.85
CA LYS A 135 8.96 -10.35 -6.46
C LYS A 135 9.63 -11.31 -7.45
N GLN A 136 8.84 -12.11 -8.16
CA GLN A 136 9.30 -13.05 -9.18
C GLN A 136 9.25 -12.44 -10.60
N GLU A 137 8.91 -11.15 -10.73
CA GLU A 137 8.75 -10.44 -11.99
C GLU A 137 7.73 -11.14 -12.93
N ILE A 138 6.69 -11.74 -12.38
CA ILE A 138 5.65 -12.42 -13.13
C ILE A 138 4.47 -11.46 -13.34
N PRO A 139 4.19 -11.03 -14.59
CA PRO A 139 3.04 -10.21 -14.88
C PRO A 139 1.75 -11.02 -14.64
N PHE A 140 0.78 -10.39 -13.98
CA PHE A 140 -0.47 -11.02 -13.62
C PHE A 140 -1.67 -10.13 -13.90
N ALA A 141 -2.83 -10.76 -14.04
CA ALA A 141 -4.13 -10.10 -13.99
C ALA A 141 -4.87 -10.51 -12.73
N THR A 142 -5.79 -9.70 -12.29
CA THR A 142 -6.62 -10.02 -11.13
C THR A 142 -8.01 -9.41 -11.26
N GLY A 143 -8.95 -10.01 -10.61
CA GLY A 143 -10.35 -9.55 -10.56
C GLY A 143 -11.28 -10.71 -10.22
N ILE A 144 -12.54 -10.43 -10.09
CA ILE A 144 -13.19 -9.11 -10.07
C ILE A 144 -13.06 -8.55 -8.66
N LEU A 145 -12.52 -7.34 -8.51
CA LEU A 145 -12.31 -6.70 -7.22
C LEU A 145 -13.25 -5.51 -7.08
N PHE A 146 -13.82 -5.30 -5.90
CA PHE A 146 -14.54 -4.06 -5.65
C PHE A 146 -13.59 -2.88 -5.51
N GLU A 147 -13.98 -1.71 -6.00
CA GLU A 147 -13.15 -0.51 -5.97
C GLU A 147 -12.68 -0.14 -4.56
N ASN A 148 -13.50 -0.37 -3.54
CA ASN A 148 -13.20 -0.11 -2.13
C ASN A 148 -12.49 -1.27 -1.43
N ASP A 149 -12.14 -2.35 -2.14
CA ASP A 149 -11.41 -3.48 -1.57
C ASP A 149 -9.91 -3.14 -1.42
N VAL A 150 -9.32 -3.54 -0.32
CA VAL A 150 -7.87 -3.38 -0.07
C VAL A 150 -7.03 -4.11 -1.12
N ASP A 151 -7.49 -5.28 -1.61
CA ASP A 151 -6.84 -5.99 -2.70
C ASP A 151 -6.83 -5.16 -3.99
N CYS A 152 -7.90 -4.41 -4.27
CA CYS A 152 -7.99 -3.55 -5.45
C CYS A 152 -6.93 -2.43 -5.40
N GLN A 153 -6.74 -1.84 -4.24
CA GLN A 153 -5.76 -0.76 -4.07
C GLN A 153 -4.32 -1.26 -4.29
N VAL A 154 -3.98 -2.42 -3.71
CA VAL A 154 -2.66 -3.02 -3.91
C VAL A 154 -2.47 -3.54 -5.34
N ALA A 155 -3.51 -4.15 -5.92
CA ALA A 155 -3.44 -4.68 -7.27
C ALA A 155 -3.19 -3.58 -8.31
N LYS A 156 -3.80 -2.41 -8.16
CA LYS A 156 -3.58 -1.25 -9.04
C LYS A 156 -2.13 -0.78 -9.05
N GLU A 157 -1.42 -0.95 -7.93
CA GLU A 157 0.01 -0.61 -7.83
C GLU A 157 0.93 -1.70 -8.42
N LEU A 158 0.49 -2.96 -8.45
CA LEU A 158 1.35 -4.09 -8.82
C LEU A 158 0.99 -4.74 -10.16
N SER A 159 -0.16 -4.39 -10.77
CA SER A 159 -0.61 -4.91 -12.07
C SER A 159 -1.21 -3.82 -12.94
N ASN A 160 -1.08 -3.99 -14.26
CA ASN A 160 -1.78 -3.18 -15.26
C ASN A 160 -3.13 -3.78 -15.67
N HIS A 161 -3.46 -4.97 -15.19
CA HIS A 161 -4.64 -5.76 -15.59
C HIS A 161 -5.50 -6.09 -14.38
N VAL A 162 -6.28 -5.12 -13.93
CA VAL A 162 -7.17 -5.24 -12.76
C VAL A 162 -8.60 -5.00 -13.19
N VAL A 163 -9.45 -6.02 -13.07
CA VAL A 163 -10.89 -5.89 -13.35
C VAL A 163 -11.59 -5.41 -12.09
N VAL A 164 -12.23 -4.24 -12.18
CA VAL A 164 -12.81 -3.54 -11.04
C VAL A 164 -14.32 -3.45 -11.16
N ALA A 165 -15.03 -3.80 -10.10
CA ALA A 165 -16.45 -3.54 -9.93
C ALA A 165 -16.66 -2.29 -9.04
N PRO A 166 -17.70 -1.47 -9.30
CA PRO A 166 -18.00 -0.33 -8.46
C PRO A 166 -18.24 -0.71 -7.01
N ALA A 167 -17.87 0.20 -6.10
CA ALA A 167 -18.12 0.02 -4.68
C ALA A 167 -19.63 -0.05 -4.38
N PHE A 168 -20.02 -0.97 -3.50
CA PHE A 168 -21.41 -1.15 -3.04
C PHE A 168 -22.42 -1.58 -4.12
N GLU A 169 -21.97 -1.94 -5.31
CA GLU A 169 -22.80 -2.49 -6.37
C GLU A 169 -22.57 -4.01 -6.54
N THR A 170 -23.44 -4.68 -7.28
CA THR A 170 -23.22 -6.10 -7.63
C THR A 170 -22.28 -6.18 -8.84
N MET A 171 -21.41 -7.18 -8.85
CA MET A 171 -20.63 -7.52 -10.03
C MET A 171 -21.57 -7.85 -11.19
N THR A 172 -21.24 -7.41 -12.40
CA THR A 172 -22.05 -7.57 -13.61
C THR A 172 -21.41 -8.55 -14.59
N ASP A 173 -22.20 -8.99 -15.58
CA ASP A 173 -21.69 -9.86 -16.64
C ASP A 173 -20.60 -9.16 -17.48
N VAL A 174 -20.59 -7.83 -17.55
CA VAL A 174 -19.53 -7.09 -18.26
C VAL A 174 -18.16 -7.30 -17.58
N GLN A 175 -18.09 -7.12 -16.25
CA GLN A 175 -16.85 -7.37 -15.53
C GLN A 175 -16.46 -8.87 -15.59
N PHE A 176 -17.47 -9.76 -15.59
CA PHE A 176 -17.19 -11.19 -15.75
C PHE A 176 -16.57 -11.50 -17.11
N GLU A 177 -17.12 -10.98 -18.20
CA GLU A 177 -16.58 -11.18 -19.55
C GLU A 177 -15.17 -10.62 -19.69
N GLU A 178 -14.91 -9.44 -19.13
CA GLU A 178 -13.57 -8.83 -19.11
C GLU A 178 -12.57 -9.71 -18.35
N ALA A 179 -12.93 -10.15 -17.13
CA ALA A 179 -12.10 -11.01 -16.32
C ALA A 179 -11.87 -12.39 -16.97
N ALA A 180 -12.93 -12.98 -17.55
CA ALA A 180 -12.86 -14.24 -18.27
C ALA A 180 -11.92 -14.17 -19.48
N ASN A 181 -11.99 -13.07 -20.24
CA ASN A 181 -11.09 -12.87 -21.36
C ASN A 181 -9.62 -12.81 -20.93
N LEU A 182 -9.29 -12.07 -19.86
CA LEU A 182 -7.93 -12.05 -19.32
C LEU A 182 -7.50 -13.42 -18.80
N LEU A 183 -8.36 -14.11 -18.06
CA LEU A 183 -8.09 -15.43 -17.49
C LEU A 183 -7.77 -16.48 -18.55
N LEU A 184 -8.55 -16.51 -19.63
CA LEU A 184 -8.38 -17.49 -20.71
C LEU A 184 -7.07 -17.34 -21.49
N HIS A 185 -6.39 -16.20 -21.38
CA HIS A 185 -5.07 -15.97 -21.95
C HIS A 185 -3.92 -16.25 -20.96
N CYS A 186 -4.24 -16.59 -19.72
CA CYS A 186 -3.23 -16.91 -18.70
C CYS A 186 -2.86 -18.41 -18.72
N GLU A 187 -1.64 -18.69 -18.28
CA GLU A 187 -1.09 -20.03 -18.15
C GLU A 187 -1.62 -20.76 -16.91
N ALA A 188 -2.03 -20.01 -15.89
CA ALA A 188 -2.49 -20.53 -14.62
C ALA A 188 -3.45 -19.55 -13.89
N VAL A 189 -4.23 -20.08 -12.98
CA VAL A 189 -5.09 -19.31 -12.07
C VAL A 189 -4.66 -19.57 -10.63
N ILE A 190 -4.62 -18.52 -9.81
CA ILE A 190 -4.45 -18.63 -8.37
C ILE A 190 -5.77 -18.26 -7.70
N ASP A 191 -6.31 -19.20 -6.94
CA ASP A 191 -7.37 -18.92 -5.99
C ASP A 191 -6.75 -18.48 -4.67
N ALA A 192 -6.89 -17.22 -4.32
CA ALA A 192 -6.36 -16.66 -3.08
C ALA A 192 -7.12 -17.12 -1.83
N GLY A 193 -8.20 -17.89 -2.00
CA GLY A 193 -9.01 -18.42 -0.89
C GLY A 193 -10.00 -17.41 -0.32
N THR A 194 -10.39 -16.42 -1.09
CA THR A 194 -11.39 -15.43 -0.68
C THR A 194 -12.75 -16.11 -0.46
N PRO A 195 -13.40 -15.90 0.70
CA PRO A 195 -14.73 -16.43 0.93
C PRO A 195 -15.74 -15.93 -0.10
N VAL A 196 -16.52 -16.85 -0.67
CA VAL A 196 -17.54 -16.51 -1.66
C VAL A 196 -18.85 -16.21 -0.95
N GLY A 197 -19.39 -15.03 -1.21
CA GLY A 197 -20.67 -14.54 -0.72
C GLY A 197 -21.57 -14.08 -1.87
N THR A 198 -22.71 -13.47 -1.53
CA THR A 198 -23.71 -13.03 -2.51
C THR A 198 -23.14 -12.03 -3.53
N PHE A 199 -22.26 -11.15 -3.10
CA PHE A 199 -21.76 -10.05 -3.95
C PHE A 199 -20.63 -10.46 -4.89
N ASN A 200 -19.84 -11.49 -4.55
CA ASN A 200 -18.67 -11.92 -5.32
C ASN A 200 -18.82 -13.31 -5.97
N GLN A 201 -20.05 -13.74 -6.22
CA GLN A 201 -20.33 -15.05 -6.84
C GLN A 201 -19.69 -15.23 -8.22
N LEU A 202 -19.48 -14.15 -8.96
CA LEU A 202 -18.84 -14.20 -10.27
C LEU A 202 -17.38 -14.66 -10.17
N ASN A 203 -16.69 -14.39 -9.07
CA ASN A 203 -15.34 -14.90 -8.83
C ASN A 203 -15.30 -16.44 -8.75
N PHE A 204 -16.34 -17.06 -8.20
CA PHE A 204 -16.46 -18.52 -8.21
C PHE A 204 -16.71 -19.07 -9.62
N LYS A 205 -17.47 -18.34 -10.44
CA LYS A 205 -17.67 -18.73 -11.85
C LYS A 205 -16.37 -18.65 -12.65
N LEU A 206 -15.47 -17.70 -12.34
CA LEU A 206 -14.14 -17.62 -12.96
C LEU A 206 -13.29 -18.85 -12.64
N LEU A 207 -13.30 -19.34 -11.40
CA LEU A 207 -12.58 -20.56 -11.03
C LEU A 207 -13.11 -21.79 -11.79
N ARG A 208 -14.43 -21.92 -11.90
CA ARG A 208 -15.04 -22.99 -12.71
C ARG A 208 -14.69 -22.87 -14.20
N LEU A 209 -14.70 -21.65 -14.73
CA LEU A 209 -14.30 -21.41 -16.12
C LEU A 209 -12.85 -21.88 -16.40
N ALA A 210 -11.94 -21.64 -15.45
CA ALA A 210 -10.57 -22.14 -15.54
C ALA A 210 -10.51 -23.67 -15.57
N GLU A 211 -11.25 -24.33 -14.68
CA GLU A 211 -11.35 -25.80 -14.63
C GLU A 211 -11.92 -26.38 -15.93
N ASP A 212 -13.01 -25.81 -16.48
CA ASP A 212 -13.65 -26.22 -17.73
C ASP A 212 -12.71 -26.11 -18.92
N HIS A 213 -11.84 -25.09 -18.93
CA HIS A 213 -10.82 -24.87 -19.97
C HIS A 213 -9.49 -25.58 -19.67
N LYS A 214 -9.42 -26.38 -18.60
CA LYS A 214 -8.22 -27.13 -18.18
C LYS A 214 -7.02 -26.24 -17.89
N ILE A 215 -7.26 -24.98 -17.46
CA ILE A 215 -6.22 -24.10 -16.97
C ILE A 215 -5.92 -24.50 -15.52
N PRO A 216 -4.66 -24.74 -15.15
CA PRO A 216 -4.31 -25.13 -13.78
C PRO A 216 -4.78 -24.11 -12.75
N VAL A 217 -5.51 -24.56 -11.72
CA VAL A 217 -5.92 -23.73 -10.59
C VAL A 217 -5.11 -24.11 -9.37
N TYR A 218 -4.37 -23.16 -8.82
CA TYR A 218 -3.58 -23.31 -7.61
C TYR A 218 -4.28 -22.63 -6.43
N HIS A 219 -4.56 -23.39 -5.39
CA HIS A 219 -5.15 -22.84 -4.17
C HIS A 219 -4.04 -22.34 -3.26
N SER A 220 -4.02 -21.04 -3.02
CA SER A 220 -3.04 -20.42 -2.17
C SER A 220 -3.49 -20.48 -0.72
N LYS A 221 -2.88 -21.35 0.08
CA LYS A 221 -2.73 -21.11 1.52
C LYS A 221 -1.55 -20.15 1.71
N CYS A 222 -1.59 -19.05 1.02
CA CYS A 222 -0.48 -18.16 0.65
C CYS A 222 0.31 -17.52 1.77
N ALA A 223 0.05 -17.80 3.01
CA ALA A 223 0.78 -17.14 4.09
C ALA A 223 1.96 -17.96 4.64
N GLN A 224 2.13 -19.25 4.33
CA GLN A 224 3.08 -20.10 5.04
C GLN A 224 4.06 -20.90 4.18
N GLU A 225 3.79 -21.10 2.92
CA GLU A 225 4.69 -21.86 2.05
C GLU A 225 4.96 -21.03 0.80
N GLY A 226 6.06 -20.30 0.76
CA GLY A 226 6.39 -19.37 -0.32
C GLY A 226 5.91 -19.88 -1.68
N LEU A 227 5.05 -19.12 -2.36
CA LEU A 227 4.50 -19.45 -3.66
C LEU A 227 5.63 -19.54 -4.68
N VAL A 228 6.22 -20.72 -4.81
CA VAL A 228 7.16 -21.02 -5.89
C VAL A 228 6.33 -21.54 -7.06
N TRP A 229 5.73 -20.61 -7.82
CA TRP A 229 5.24 -20.99 -9.12
C TRP A 229 6.47 -21.28 -9.99
N LYS A 230 6.66 -22.54 -10.30
CA LYS A 230 7.63 -22.96 -11.32
C LYS A 230 6.83 -23.27 -12.57
N PRO A 231 7.10 -22.56 -13.69
CA PRO A 231 6.47 -22.86 -14.97
C PRO A 231 6.75 -24.29 -15.42
#